data_961ab7d020fb0f23b861f67154a47a33
#
_entry.id   961ab7d020fb0f23b861f67154a47a33
#
_cell.length_a   1.000
_cell.length_b   1.000
_cell.length_c   1.000
_cell.angle_alpha   90.00
_cell.angle_beta   90.00
_cell.angle_gamma   90.00
#
_symmetry.space_group_name_H-M   'P 1'
#
loop_
_entity.id
_entity.type
_entity.pdbx_description
1 polymer ?
#
loop_
_entity_poly.entity_id
_entity_poly.type
_entity_poly.pdbx_seq_one_letter_code
_entity_poly.pdbx_strand_id
1 'polypeptide(L)'
;MFAASLTVALLDTVIPLFIGRLVALMEATDRQAALTAALPMLLAMVALVLVARPLAILTDISIRHNALVPGATSLIRWQSHWHVVRQNWPFFQNDFAGRIANRVMQTASSLRESAMSSIRAVWYIGVYGVTAFGLMVAADWRLTVPIVTWAVGYVLVLKYFVPRLRELSRVSSERKSLVMGRVVDSYTNILTVKLFGRMRDEDAFVREAMDGHYGAMRQHLRMITQFQISLTVLNALLLVGTGAIGITLWAQGSIDAGQVATALPLAWQTVNAAGWVSWEVTSIFENIGTVQEGMQSIAVPHSGVDRPGARPLAVSRGEIEFEDLTFAYGRSDSAPVVENLNLTIRAGERVGLVGRSGAGKSTLVNLLLRLHETESGRITIDGQDIAHVTQESLRAAIGMVTQDTSLLHRSIASNIRYGKPSASEAEVVAAARKAQAHEFIVGLRDWNGRAAYAAHVGERGVKLSGGQRQRVALARVILKDAPILVLDEATSALDSEVELAIQEQLLDLMQGKTVIAIAHRLSTIARMDRLVVLDAGRVVEEGTHDELLRHRGHYEKLWRHQSGGFIANELDESDERLAFRPAVG
;
A
#
# COMPACT_ATOMS: atom_id res chain seq x y z
N MET A 1 20.88 22.40 -3.33
CA MET A 1 19.65 23.04 -2.86
C MET A 1 19.94 24.17 -1.86
N PHE A 2 20.52 23.90 -0.67
CA PHE A 2 20.82 24.96 0.33
C PHE A 2 21.55 26.15 -0.24
N ALA A 3 22.70 25.93 -0.92
CA ALA A 3 23.49 27.01 -1.51
C ALA A 3 22.72 27.79 -2.58
N ALA A 4 21.96 27.11 -3.43
CA ALA A 4 21.14 27.74 -4.47
C ALA A 4 20.02 28.61 -3.87
N SER A 5 19.29 28.08 -2.89
CA SER A 5 18.21 28.82 -2.20
C SER A 5 18.79 30.00 -1.40
N LEU A 6 19.98 29.87 -0.78
CA LEU A 6 20.68 30.95 -0.12
C LEU A 6 21.04 32.08 -1.12
N THR A 7 21.61 31.68 -2.26
CA THR A 7 21.99 32.65 -3.32
C THR A 7 20.76 33.41 -3.84
N VAL A 8 19.63 32.72 -4.06
CA VAL A 8 18.36 33.36 -4.50
C VAL A 8 17.89 34.36 -3.43
N ALA A 9 17.85 33.96 -2.15
CA ALA A 9 17.40 34.83 -1.06
C ALA A 9 18.25 36.10 -0.92
N LEU A 10 19.58 35.97 -1.05
CA LEU A 10 20.48 37.13 -1.04
C LEU A 10 20.30 38.04 -2.25
N LEU A 11 20.14 37.46 -3.45
CA LEU A 11 19.91 38.24 -4.68
C LEU A 11 18.55 38.96 -4.67
N ASP A 12 17.53 38.40 -4.00
CA ASP A 12 16.24 39.05 -3.86
C ASP A 12 16.30 40.34 -3.04
N THR A 13 17.27 40.51 -2.14
CA THR A 13 17.48 41.78 -1.39
C THR A 13 18.14 42.86 -2.20
N VAL A 14 18.75 42.53 -3.34
CA VAL A 14 19.38 43.53 -4.24
C VAL A 14 18.31 44.40 -4.91
N ILE A 15 17.11 43.89 -5.17
CA ILE A 15 16.02 44.63 -5.86
C ILE A 15 15.60 45.86 -5.05
N PRO A 16 15.24 45.79 -3.75
CA PRO A 16 14.95 46.96 -2.93
C PRO A 16 16.09 47.98 -2.87
N LEU A 17 17.33 47.48 -2.74
CA LEU A 17 18.53 48.34 -2.73
C LEU A 17 18.70 49.08 -4.07
N PHE A 18 18.44 48.41 -5.20
CA PHE A 18 18.51 49.03 -6.52
C PHE A 18 17.45 50.15 -6.67
N ILE A 19 16.20 49.90 -6.23
CA ILE A 19 15.15 50.91 -6.25
C ILE A 19 15.53 52.11 -5.40
N GLY A 20 16.00 51.89 -4.19
CA GLY A 20 16.44 52.97 -3.30
C GLY A 20 17.59 53.82 -3.88
N ARG A 21 18.57 53.18 -4.52
CA ARG A 21 19.67 53.88 -5.19
C ARG A 21 19.21 54.69 -6.40
N LEU A 22 18.27 54.20 -7.18
CA LEU A 22 17.68 54.95 -8.27
C LEU A 22 16.99 56.22 -7.78
N VAL A 23 16.19 56.14 -6.69
CA VAL A 23 15.52 57.28 -6.11
C VAL A 23 16.50 58.29 -5.54
N ALA A 24 17.53 57.85 -4.81
CA ALA A 24 18.57 58.72 -4.28
C ALA A 24 19.33 59.49 -5.38
N LEU A 25 19.55 58.89 -6.55
CA LEU A 25 20.13 59.57 -7.72
C LEU A 25 19.22 60.67 -8.30
N MET A 26 17.89 60.49 -8.17
CA MET A 26 16.93 61.51 -8.65
C MET A 26 16.95 62.81 -7.81
N GLU A 27 17.39 62.71 -6.55
CA GLU A 27 17.50 63.88 -5.64
C GLU A 27 18.83 64.64 -5.79
N ALA A 28 19.81 64.10 -6.55
CA ALA A 28 21.11 64.70 -6.72
C ALA A 28 21.01 66.06 -7.43
N THR A 29 21.72 67.08 -6.93
CA THR A 29 21.73 68.46 -7.45
C THR A 29 22.31 68.52 -8.86
N ASP A 30 23.40 67.78 -9.11
CA ASP A 30 23.97 67.56 -10.44
C ASP A 30 23.67 66.14 -10.92
N ARG A 31 22.56 65.98 -11.66
CA ARG A 31 22.03 64.71 -12.12
C ARG A 31 22.99 63.98 -13.07
N GLN A 32 23.71 64.72 -13.90
CA GLN A 32 24.58 64.14 -14.91
C GLN A 32 25.89 63.62 -14.31
N ALA A 33 26.51 64.35 -13.40
CA ALA A 33 27.65 63.93 -12.64
C ALA A 33 27.32 62.74 -11.73
N ALA A 34 26.18 62.78 -11.02
CA ALA A 34 25.73 61.68 -10.17
C ALA A 34 25.46 60.39 -10.97
N LEU A 35 24.84 60.50 -12.15
CA LEU A 35 24.55 59.33 -13.02
C LEU A 35 25.85 58.71 -13.54
N THR A 36 26.84 59.53 -13.99
CA THR A 36 28.12 59.00 -14.49
C THR A 36 28.93 58.29 -13.38
N ALA A 37 28.94 58.86 -12.18
CA ALA A 37 29.61 58.24 -11.02
C ALA A 37 28.94 56.94 -10.57
N ALA A 38 27.57 56.85 -10.64
CA ALA A 38 26.83 55.68 -10.23
C ALA A 38 26.72 54.61 -11.32
N LEU A 39 27.05 54.91 -12.57
CA LEU A 39 26.83 54.00 -13.72
C LEU A 39 27.47 52.62 -13.54
N PRO A 40 28.70 52.43 -13.05
CA PRO A 40 29.25 51.09 -12.85
C PRO A 40 28.49 50.26 -11.82
N MET A 41 28.02 50.90 -10.73
CA MET A 41 27.22 50.24 -9.70
C MET A 41 25.82 49.86 -10.24
N LEU A 42 25.17 50.75 -10.98
CA LEU A 42 23.89 50.46 -11.60
C LEU A 42 24.00 49.32 -12.59
N LEU A 43 25.03 49.30 -13.44
CA LEU A 43 25.27 48.18 -14.37
C LEU A 43 25.52 46.88 -13.63
N ALA A 44 26.25 46.88 -12.52
CA ALA A 44 26.45 45.69 -11.69
C ALA A 44 25.14 45.18 -11.09
N MET A 45 24.27 46.07 -10.57
CA MET A 45 22.97 45.71 -10.02
C MET A 45 22.04 45.16 -11.10
N VAL A 46 22.03 45.77 -12.30
CA VAL A 46 21.31 45.27 -13.46
C VAL A 46 21.78 43.87 -13.85
N ALA A 47 23.10 43.65 -13.89
CA ALA A 47 23.66 42.32 -14.17
C ALA A 47 23.28 41.28 -13.10
N LEU A 48 23.27 41.66 -11.83
CA LEU A 48 22.78 40.78 -10.74
C LEU A 48 21.33 40.39 -10.92
N VAL A 49 20.45 41.33 -11.27
CA VAL A 49 19.00 41.07 -11.43
C VAL A 49 18.70 40.32 -12.72
N LEU A 50 19.32 40.67 -13.86
CA LEU A 50 19.00 40.09 -15.17
C LEU A 50 19.74 38.79 -15.48
N VAL A 51 20.92 38.57 -14.87
CA VAL A 51 21.76 37.41 -15.17
C VAL A 51 21.94 36.51 -13.96
N ALA A 52 22.47 37.03 -12.85
CA ALA A 52 22.82 36.18 -11.70
C ALA A 52 21.58 35.59 -11.03
N ARG A 53 20.53 36.38 -10.84
CA ARG A 53 19.27 35.91 -10.23
C ARG A 53 18.56 34.85 -11.06
N PRO A 54 18.25 35.03 -12.36
CA PRO A 54 17.67 33.97 -13.17
C PRO A 54 18.53 32.71 -13.25
N LEU A 55 19.85 32.84 -13.32
CA LEU A 55 20.77 31.71 -13.35
C LEU A 55 20.72 30.93 -12.02
N ALA A 56 20.67 31.61 -10.87
CA ALA A 56 20.53 30.99 -9.57
C ALA A 56 19.17 30.27 -9.45
N ILE A 57 18.07 30.87 -9.91
CA ILE A 57 16.73 30.28 -9.94
C ILE A 57 16.71 29.06 -10.86
N LEU A 58 17.26 29.16 -12.08
CA LEU A 58 17.34 28.04 -13.02
C LEU A 58 18.15 26.88 -12.43
N THR A 59 19.23 27.16 -11.74
CA THR A 59 20.05 26.15 -11.07
C THR A 59 19.28 25.47 -9.95
N ASP A 60 18.59 26.22 -9.08
CA ASP A 60 17.75 25.67 -8.02
C ASP A 60 16.64 24.78 -8.59
N ILE A 61 15.90 25.28 -9.59
CA ILE A 61 14.82 24.55 -10.25
C ILE A 61 15.36 23.27 -10.92
N SER A 62 16.50 23.36 -11.63
CA SER A 62 17.10 22.22 -12.32
C SER A 62 17.54 21.13 -11.35
N ILE A 63 18.23 21.47 -10.27
CA ILE A 63 18.62 20.52 -9.22
C ILE A 63 17.38 19.86 -8.61
N ARG A 64 16.37 20.65 -8.31
CA ARG A 64 15.15 20.16 -7.69
C ARG A 64 14.38 19.22 -8.62
N HIS A 65 14.07 19.64 -9.85
CA HIS A 65 13.20 18.89 -10.76
C HIS A 65 13.90 17.71 -11.42
N ASN A 66 15.19 17.82 -11.72
CA ASN A 66 15.89 16.76 -12.47
C ASN A 66 16.58 15.73 -11.55
N ALA A 67 16.95 16.10 -10.32
CA ALA A 67 17.66 15.21 -9.42
C ALA A 67 16.87 14.87 -8.15
N LEU A 68 16.46 15.87 -7.36
CA LEU A 68 15.89 15.61 -6.03
C LEU A 68 14.48 15.03 -6.09
N VAL A 69 13.57 15.63 -6.89
CA VAL A 69 12.16 15.19 -6.93
C VAL A 69 12.04 13.77 -7.47
N PRO A 70 12.57 13.41 -8.64
CA PRO A 70 12.46 12.05 -9.13
C PRO A 70 13.28 11.05 -8.32
N GLY A 71 14.53 11.40 -7.98
CA GLY A 71 15.46 10.51 -7.27
C GLY A 71 14.97 10.15 -5.86
N ALA A 72 14.67 11.14 -5.03
CA ALA A 72 14.20 10.90 -3.67
C ALA A 72 12.85 10.16 -3.66
N THR A 73 11.91 10.55 -4.51
CA THR A 73 10.60 9.89 -4.58
C THR A 73 10.73 8.42 -4.99
N SER A 74 11.53 8.15 -6.03
CA SER A 74 11.75 6.77 -6.51
C SER A 74 12.46 5.92 -5.46
N LEU A 75 13.47 6.46 -4.78
CA LEU A 75 14.20 5.75 -3.73
C LEU A 75 13.28 5.40 -2.55
N ILE A 76 12.52 6.37 -2.04
CA ILE A 76 11.61 6.14 -0.92
C ILE A 76 10.52 5.12 -1.31
N ARG A 77 9.92 5.23 -2.51
CA ARG A 77 8.94 4.26 -3.01
C ARG A 77 9.51 2.86 -3.12
N TRP A 78 10.73 2.75 -3.65
CA TRP A 78 11.40 1.47 -3.78
C TRP A 78 11.68 0.83 -2.43
N GLN A 79 12.25 1.58 -1.48
CA GLN A 79 12.52 1.09 -0.13
C GLN A 79 11.24 0.70 0.61
N SER A 80 10.18 1.51 0.51
CA SER A 80 8.87 1.20 1.09
C SER A 80 8.25 -0.05 0.46
N HIS A 81 8.30 -0.18 -0.87
CA HIS A 81 7.83 -1.38 -1.57
C HIS A 81 8.64 -2.61 -1.17
N TRP A 82 9.97 -2.48 -1.12
CA TRP A 82 10.87 -3.56 -0.73
C TRP A 82 10.56 -4.07 0.69
N HIS A 83 10.30 -3.16 1.61
CA HIS A 83 9.91 -3.48 2.97
C HIS A 83 8.53 -4.14 3.03
N VAL A 84 7.53 -3.53 2.40
CA VAL A 84 6.15 -4.02 2.44
C VAL A 84 5.99 -5.40 1.80
N VAL A 85 6.61 -5.66 0.63
CA VAL A 85 6.46 -6.95 -0.06
C VAL A 85 7.03 -8.13 0.73
N ARG A 86 7.89 -7.85 1.73
CA ARG A 86 8.50 -8.86 2.63
C ARG A 86 7.76 -9.03 3.95
N GLN A 87 6.62 -8.35 4.12
CA GLN A 87 5.74 -8.60 5.26
C GLN A 87 5.14 -10.00 5.18
N ASN A 88 4.76 -10.54 6.33
CA ASN A 88 4.11 -11.84 6.43
C ASN A 88 2.69 -11.82 5.82
N TRP A 89 2.13 -13.01 5.61
CA TRP A 89 0.80 -13.17 5.04
C TRP A 89 -0.32 -12.49 5.86
N PRO A 90 -0.37 -12.58 7.20
CA PRO A 90 -1.36 -11.88 8.02
C PRO A 90 -1.42 -10.36 7.80
N PHE A 91 -0.29 -9.72 7.51
CA PHE A 91 -0.27 -8.29 7.18
C PHE A 91 -1.16 -7.97 5.97
N PHE A 92 -1.10 -8.79 4.92
CA PHE A 92 -1.91 -8.59 3.71
C PHE A 92 -3.36 -9.03 3.86
N GLN A 93 -3.66 -9.95 4.78
CA GLN A 93 -5.04 -10.34 5.09
C GLN A 93 -5.80 -9.24 5.86
N ASN A 94 -5.11 -8.48 6.69
CA ASN A 94 -5.70 -7.46 7.57
C ASN A 94 -5.88 -6.10 6.90
N ASP A 95 -5.38 -5.89 5.68
CA ASP A 95 -5.50 -4.62 4.95
C ASP A 95 -5.71 -4.84 3.44
N PHE A 96 -6.44 -3.90 2.81
CA PHE A 96 -6.70 -3.96 1.36
C PHE A 96 -5.43 -3.62 0.57
N ALA A 97 -5.10 -4.43 -0.43
CA ALA A 97 -3.93 -4.23 -1.29
C ALA A 97 -3.88 -2.83 -1.93
N GLY A 98 -5.03 -2.30 -2.37
CA GLY A 98 -5.16 -0.94 -2.92
C GLY A 98 -4.84 0.15 -1.89
N ARG A 99 -5.23 -0.04 -0.62
CA ARG A 99 -4.91 0.90 0.47
C ARG A 99 -3.43 0.89 0.79
N ILE A 100 -2.82 -0.28 0.90
CA ILE A 100 -1.37 -0.44 1.11
C ILE A 100 -0.59 0.22 -0.03
N ALA A 101 -0.94 -0.06 -1.28
CA ALA A 101 -0.29 0.52 -2.45
C ALA A 101 -0.40 2.04 -2.47
N ASN A 102 -1.59 2.59 -2.18
CA ASN A 102 -1.82 4.04 -2.11
C ASN A 102 -0.96 4.69 -1.01
N ARG A 103 -0.90 4.10 0.18
CA ARG A 103 -0.05 4.56 1.28
C ARG A 103 1.43 4.59 0.91
N VAL A 104 1.95 3.52 0.30
CA VAL A 104 3.35 3.48 -0.20
C VAL A 104 3.62 4.61 -1.19
N MET A 105 2.71 4.85 -2.13
CA MET A 105 2.88 5.87 -3.17
C MET A 105 2.77 7.30 -2.64
N GLN A 106 1.81 7.56 -1.75
CA GLN A 106 1.57 8.90 -1.18
C GLN A 106 2.60 9.28 -0.13
N THR A 107 2.96 8.36 0.78
CA THR A 107 3.95 8.61 1.84
C THR A 107 5.27 9.10 1.26
N ALA A 108 5.74 8.49 0.17
CA ALA A 108 6.99 8.90 -0.46
C ALA A 108 6.98 10.34 -0.98
N SER A 109 5.88 10.75 -1.63
CA SER A 109 5.73 12.13 -2.12
C SER A 109 5.58 13.12 -0.98
N SER A 110 4.79 12.79 0.03
CA SER A 110 4.52 13.66 1.18
C SER A 110 5.76 13.83 2.07
N LEU A 111 6.54 12.76 2.28
CA LEU A 111 7.80 12.85 3.03
C LEU A 111 8.80 13.74 2.32
N ARG A 112 9.01 13.54 1.00
CA ARG A 112 9.88 14.41 0.20
C ARG A 112 9.41 15.86 0.25
N GLU A 113 8.11 16.11 0.03
CA GLU A 113 7.55 17.47 -0.03
C GLU A 113 7.70 18.17 1.32
N SER A 114 7.32 17.53 2.43
CA SER A 114 7.46 18.13 3.76
C SER A 114 8.91 18.45 4.11
N ALA A 115 9.86 17.57 3.75
CA ALA A 115 11.28 17.83 3.97
C ALA A 115 11.80 19.02 3.13
N MET A 116 11.47 19.04 1.83
CA MET A 116 11.90 20.11 0.94
C MET A 116 11.27 21.45 1.30
N SER A 117 9.99 21.47 1.65
CA SER A 117 9.26 22.67 2.06
C SER A 117 9.78 23.21 3.39
N SER A 118 10.05 22.35 4.36
CA SER A 118 10.64 22.76 5.64
C SER A 118 11.99 23.42 5.45
N ILE A 119 12.86 22.83 4.63
CA ILE A 119 14.18 23.38 4.32
C ILE A 119 14.05 24.76 3.65
N ARG A 120 13.18 24.89 2.63
CA ARG A 120 12.98 26.16 1.91
C ARG A 120 12.42 27.24 2.82
N ALA A 121 11.36 26.92 3.59
CA ALA A 121 10.72 27.89 4.46
C ALA A 121 11.70 28.45 5.50
N VAL A 122 12.46 27.59 6.18
CA VAL A 122 13.43 28.00 7.21
C VAL A 122 14.55 28.85 6.61
N TRP A 123 15.15 28.42 5.48
CA TRP A 123 16.21 29.17 4.84
C TRP A 123 15.75 30.52 4.31
N TYR A 124 14.65 30.55 3.56
CA TYR A 124 14.16 31.77 2.95
C TYR A 124 13.81 32.83 4.01
N ILE A 125 13.05 32.42 5.04
CA ILE A 125 12.69 33.32 6.14
C ILE A 125 13.94 33.79 6.91
N GLY A 126 14.81 32.85 7.27
CA GLY A 126 16.00 33.15 8.06
C GLY A 126 16.92 34.12 7.34
N VAL A 127 17.30 33.78 6.12
CA VAL A 127 18.26 34.61 5.35
C VAL A 127 17.64 35.95 4.95
N TYR A 128 16.42 35.91 4.36
CA TYR A 128 15.77 37.14 3.90
C TYR A 128 15.41 38.05 5.08
N GLY A 129 14.84 37.51 6.15
CA GLY A 129 14.43 38.27 7.34
C GLY A 129 15.61 38.93 8.04
N VAL A 130 16.75 38.22 8.22
CA VAL A 130 17.97 38.77 8.82
C VAL A 130 18.55 39.87 7.93
N THR A 131 18.59 39.65 6.61
CA THR A 131 19.14 40.63 5.67
C THR A 131 18.25 41.88 5.59
N ALA A 132 16.95 41.73 5.49
CA ALA A 132 15.98 42.84 5.48
C ALA A 132 16.05 43.65 6.78
N PHE A 133 16.10 42.96 7.94
CA PHE A 133 16.27 43.61 9.24
C PHE A 133 17.58 44.39 9.32
N GLY A 134 18.71 43.80 8.91
CA GLY A 134 20.01 44.45 8.90
C GLY A 134 20.04 45.70 8.02
N LEU A 135 19.42 45.67 6.84
CA LEU A 135 19.31 46.81 5.95
C LEU A 135 18.45 47.95 6.55
N MET A 136 17.38 47.63 7.25
CA MET A 136 16.56 48.62 7.93
C MET A 136 17.28 49.26 9.12
N VAL A 137 18.01 48.46 9.92
CA VAL A 137 18.86 48.99 11.02
C VAL A 137 19.93 49.93 10.46
N ALA A 138 20.57 49.58 9.36
CA ALA A 138 21.61 50.41 8.73
C ALA A 138 21.08 51.74 8.18
N ALA A 139 19.80 51.82 7.80
CA ALA A 139 19.16 53.07 7.39
C ALA A 139 18.76 53.91 8.61
N ASP A 140 17.92 53.41 9.48
CA ASP A 140 17.57 53.97 10.79
C ASP A 140 16.91 52.86 11.63
N TRP A 141 17.34 52.73 12.90
CA TRP A 141 16.80 51.68 13.79
C TRP A 141 15.28 51.78 14.00
N ARG A 142 14.67 52.98 13.89
CA ARG A 142 13.23 53.22 14.06
C ARG A 142 12.42 52.55 12.94
N LEU A 143 13.00 52.36 11.74
CA LEU A 143 12.38 51.59 10.65
C LEU A 143 12.19 50.11 10.98
N THR A 144 12.90 49.61 11.98
CA THR A 144 12.75 48.22 12.40
C THR A 144 11.51 47.98 13.30
N VAL A 145 10.97 49.03 13.95
CA VAL A 145 9.83 48.93 14.87
C VAL A 145 8.59 48.25 14.22
N PRO A 146 8.15 48.64 13.00
CA PRO A 146 7.05 47.99 12.33
C PRO A 146 7.33 46.51 12.05
N ILE A 147 8.53 46.16 11.59
CA ILE A 147 8.87 44.77 11.23
C ILE A 147 8.98 43.86 12.48
N VAL A 148 9.51 44.39 13.59
CA VAL A 148 9.55 43.64 14.87
C VAL A 148 8.17 43.42 15.42
N THR A 149 7.32 44.47 15.42
CA THR A 149 5.91 44.37 15.87
C THR A 149 5.15 43.38 15.01
N TRP A 150 5.34 43.46 13.70
CA TRP A 150 4.74 42.50 12.75
C TRP A 150 5.25 41.07 13.01
N ALA A 151 6.56 40.87 13.22
CA ALA A 151 7.11 39.53 13.47
C ALA A 151 6.54 38.89 14.75
N VAL A 152 6.38 39.67 15.83
CA VAL A 152 5.73 39.21 17.05
C VAL A 152 4.27 38.85 16.78
N GLY A 153 3.53 39.72 16.09
CA GLY A 153 2.14 39.47 15.70
C GLY A 153 2.00 38.22 14.81
N TYR A 154 2.92 38.05 13.88
CA TYR A 154 2.97 36.87 12.99
C TYR A 154 3.17 35.56 13.76
N VAL A 155 4.10 35.53 14.70
CA VAL A 155 4.30 34.36 15.58
C VAL A 155 3.08 34.07 16.42
N LEU A 156 2.39 35.09 16.96
CA LEU A 156 1.17 34.91 17.73
C LEU A 156 0.03 34.34 16.87
N VAL A 157 -0.14 34.86 15.65
CA VAL A 157 -1.12 34.35 14.66
C VAL A 157 -0.82 32.89 14.34
N LEU A 158 0.42 32.52 14.04
CA LEU A 158 0.81 31.12 13.77
C LEU A 158 0.52 30.24 14.98
N LYS A 159 0.93 30.64 16.17
CA LYS A 159 0.72 29.88 17.42
C LYS A 159 -0.77 29.65 17.72
N TYR A 160 -1.64 30.58 17.35
CA TYR A 160 -3.08 30.45 17.55
C TYR A 160 -3.75 29.57 16.48
N PHE A 161 -3.47 29.81 15.19
CA PHE A 161 -4.18 29.18 14.08
C PHE A 161 -3.63 27.80 13.70
N VAL A 162 -2.31 27.59 13.71
CA VAL A 162 -1.69 26.35 13.19
C VAL A 162 -2.19 25.09 13.94
N PRO A 163 -2.25 25.04 15.27
CA PRO A 163 -2.77 23.85 15.97
C PRO A 163 -4.25 23.56 15.64
N ARG A 164 -5.06 24.61 15.50
CA ARG A 164 -6.48 24.50 15.16
C ARG A 164 -6.71 24.02 13.74
N LEU A 165 -5.95 24.57 12.80
CA LEU A 165 -5.98 24.14 11.41
C LEU A 165 -5.57 22.68 11.27
N ARG A 166 -4.53 22.25 12.02
CA ARG A 166 -4.10 20.85 12.05
C ARG A 166 -5.22 19.91 12.51
N GLU A 167 -5.92 20.26 13.58
CA GLU A 167 -7.01 19.43 14.11
C GLU A 167 -8.20 19.37 13.13
N LEU A 168 -8.61 20.50 12.59
CA LEU A 168 -9.69 20.55 11.59
C LEU A 168 -9.31 19.82 10.29
N SER A 169 -8.06 19.89 9.88
CA SER A 169 -7.53 19.12 8.74
C SER A 169 -7.61 17.62 9.00
N ARG A 170 -7.22 17.16 10.21
CA ARG A 170 -7.32 15.76 10.63
C ARG A 170 -8.75 15.25 10.55
N VAL A 171 -9.70 15.99 11.14
CA VAL A 171 -11.13 15.62 11.11
C VAL A 171 -11.66 15.58 9.66
N SER A 172 -11.29 16.56 8.84
CA SER A 172 -11.68 16.59 7.43
C SER A 172 -11.13 15.39 6.66
N SER A 173 -9.88 14.99 6.89
CA SER A 173 -9.26 13.82 6.29
C SER A 173 -9.93 12.50 6.72
N GLU A 174 -10.28 12.36 7.99
CA GLU A 174 -11.02 11.18 8.49
C GLU A 174 -12.39 11.05 7.80
N ARG A 175 -13.12 12.16 7.67
CA ARG A 175 -14.41 12.17 6.97
C ARG A 175 -14.26 11.88 5.47
N LYS A 176 -13.21 12.38 4.82
CA LYS A 176 -12.87 12.06 3.44
C LYS A 176 -12.58 10.56 3.25
N SER A 177 -11.83 9.96 4.18
CA SER A 177 -11.53 8.53 4.16
C SER A 177 -12.78 7.67 4.32
N LEU A 178 -13.76 8.12 5.14
CA LEU A 178 -15.05 7.45 5.27
C LEU A 178 -15.85 7.49 3.95
N VAL A 179 -15.88 8.63 3.26
CA VAL A 179 -16.52 8.73 1.92
C VAL A 179 -15.86 7.75 0.96
N MET A 180 -14.52 7.75 0.90
CA MET A 180 -13.77 6.85 0.04
C MET A 180 -14.07 5.38 0.36
N GLY A 181 -14.12 5.03 1.66
CA GLY A 181 -14.46 3.68 2.10
C GLY A 181 -15.84 3.24 1.60
N ARG A 182 -16.88 4.07 1.76
CA ARG A 182 -18.24 3.75 1.29
C ARG A 182 -18.33 3.63 -0.24
N VAL A 183 -17.65 4.51 -0.99
CA VAL A 183 -17.60 4.45 -2.47
C VAL A 183 -16.89 3.18 -2.93
N VAL A 184 -15.76 2.83 -2.32
CA VAL A 184 -15.02 1.60 -2.65
C VAL A 184 -15.86 0.36 -2.34
N ASP A 185 -16.57 0.34 -1.21
CA ASP A 185 -17.46 -0.76 -0.85
C ASP A 185 -18.57 -0.95 -1.90
N SER A 186 -19.28 0.12 -2.28
CA SER A 186 -20.30 0.11 -3.33
C SER A 186 -19.77 -0.42 -4.66
N TYR A 187 -18.57 0.02 -5.07
CA TYR A 187 -17.99 -0.39 -6.36
C TYR A 187 -17.43 -1.82 -6.33
N THR A 188 -16.88 -2.25 -5.21
CA THR A 188 -16.41 -3.63 -5.03
C THR A 188 -17.58 -4.62 -5.08
N ASN A 189 -18.71 -4.23 -4.50
CA ASN A 189 -19.93 -5.03 -4.42
C ASN A 189 -20.98 -4.63 -5.46
N ILE A 190 -20.58 -3.99 -6.56
CA ILE A 190 -21.52 -3.40 -7.53
C ILE A 190 -22.51 -4.41 -8.11
N LEU A 191 -22.09 -5.67 -8.26
CA LEU A 191 -22.98 -6.73 -8.73
C LEU A 191 -24.14 -6.93 -7.75
N THR A 192 -23.87 -6.97 -6.45
CA THR A 192 -24.89 -7.10 -5.40
C THR A 192 -25.85 -5.92 -5.44
N VAL A 193 -25.31 -4.69 -5.49
CA VAL A 193 -26.13 -3.45 -5.61
C VAL A 193 -27.05 -3.51 -6.82
N LYS A 194 -26.55 -3.98 -7.97
CA LYS A 194 -27.33 -4.12 -9.21
C LYS A 194 -28.38 -5.21 -9.12
N LEU A 195 -28.03 -6.38 -8.55
CA LEU A 195 -28.96 -7.52 -8.43
C LEU A 195 -30.14 -7.23 -7.51
N PHE A 196 -29.91 -6.52 -6.40
CA PHE A 196 -30.97 -6.18 -5.46
C PHE A 196 -31.73 -4.90 -5.81
N GLY A 197 -31.29 -4.14 -6.83
CA GLY A 197 -31.97 -2.94 -7.32
C GLY A 197 -32.08 -1.77 -6.34
N ARG A 198 -31.26 -1.76 -5.25
CA ARG A 198 -31.32 -0.76 -4.17
C ARG A 198 -30.44 0.47 -4.41
N MET A 199 -30.47 1.02 -5.61
CA MET A 199 -29.65 2.19 -5.96
C MET A 199 -29.92 3.41 -5.08
N ARG A 200 -31.20 3.64 -4.68
CA ARG A 200 -31.56 4.81 -3.85
C ARG A 200 -31.01 4.71 -2.42
N ASP A 201 -30.99 3.51 -1.87
CA ASP A 201 -30.45 3.27 -0.51
C ASP A 201 -28.94 3.46 -0.53
N GLU A 202 -28.28 2.99 -1.58
CA GLU A 202 -26.84 3.14 -1.79
C GLU A 202 -26.43 4.61 -2.00
N ASP A 203 -27.21 5.35 -2.81
CA ASP A 203 -27.02 6.79 -2.99
C ASP A 203 -27.15 7.54 -1.65
N ALA A 204 -28.14 7.18 -0.82
CA ALA A 204 -28.34 7.78 0.49
C ALA A 204 -27.18 7.47 1.44
N PHE A 205 -26.67 6.23 1.42
CA PHE A 205 -25.54 5.77 2.24
C PHE A 205 -24.26 6.54 1.93
N VAL A 206 -23.95 6.75 0.65
CA VAL A 206 -22.76 7.52 0.23
C VAL A 206 -22.97 9.01 0.51
N ARG A 207 -24.18 9.55 0.25
CA ARG A 207 -24.52 10.96 0.46
C ARG A 207 -24.37 11.39 1.91
N GLU A 208 -24.81 10.57 2.86
CA GLU A 208 -24.62 10.85 4.29
C GLU A 208 -23.14 11.07 4.66
N ALA A 209 -22.23 10.24 4.13
CA ALA A 209 -20.80 10.43 4.34
C ALA A 209 -20.26 11.70 3.67
N MET A 210 -20.75 12.03 2.46
CA MET A 210 -20.39 13.25 1.74
C MET A 210 -20.84 14.51 2.51
N ASP A 211 -22.05 14.51 3.06
CA ASP A 211 -22.56 15.62 3.86
C ASP A 211 -21.74 15.81 5.14
N GLY A 212 -21.35 14.71 5.79
CA GLY A 212 -20.44 14.75 6.93
C GLY A 212 -19.06 15.33 6.57
N HIS A 213 -18.50 14.95 5.43
CA HIS A 213 -17.23 15.50 4.93
C HIS A 213 -17.38 16.99 4.55
N TYR A 214 -18.46 17.36 3.86
CA TYR A 214 -18.75 18.75 3.51
C TYR A 214 -18.79 19.65 4.75
N GLY A 215 -19.46 19.22 5.82
CA GLY A 215 -19.51 19.95 7.09
C GLY A 215 -18.12 20.18 7.69
N ALA A 216 -17.29 19.14 7.77
CA ALA A 216 -15.92 19.21 8.29
C ALA A 216 -15.02 20.11 7.41
N MET A 217 -15.09 19.94 6.10
CA MET A 217 -14.34 20.76 5.14
C MET A 217 -14.72 22.24 5.24
N ARG A 218 -16.01 22.55 5.38
CA ARG A 218 -16.49 23.93 5.56
C ARG A 218 -15.93 24.57 6.83
N GLN A 219 -15.86 23.85 7.94
CA GLN A 219 -15.25 24.35 9.18
C GLN A 219 -13.74 24.62 8.99
N HIS A 220 -13.03 23.70 8.35
CA HIS A 220 -11.61 23.87 8.03
C HIS A 220 -11.36 25.10 7.15
N LEU A 221 -12.11 25.27 6.07
CA LEU A 221 -11.99 26.42 5.17
C LEU A 221 -12.34 27.75 5.84
N ARG A 222 -13.32 27.78 6.74
CA ARG A 222 -13.62 28.98 7.55
C ARG A 222 -12.43 29.40 8.42
N MET A 223 -11.75 28.44 9.06
CA MET A 223 -10.56 28.71 9.86
C MET A 223 -9.42 29.24 8.99
N ILE A 224 -9.22 28.69 7.77
CA ILE A 224 -8.24 29.21 6.79
C ILE A 224 -8.58 30.65 6.43
N THR A 225 -9.85 30.96 6.18
CA THR A 225 -10.28 32.32 5.85
C THR A 225 -9.97 33.30 7.00
N GLN A 226 -10.28 32.94 8.24
CA GLN A 226 -9.96 33.76 9.42
C GLN A 226 -8.45 33.98 9.57
N PHE A 227 -7.65 32.93 9.35
CA PHE A 227 -6.20 33.02 9.35
C PHE A 227 -5.69 34.00 8.27
N GLN A 228 -6.19 33.90 7.03
CA GLN A 228 -5.81 34.79 5.93
C GLN A 228 -6.21 36.24 6.19
N ILE A 229 -7.40 36.48 6.73
CA ILE A 229 -7.83 37.84 7.11
C ILE A 229 -6.89 38.43 8.18
N SER A 230 -6.57 37.66 9.22
CA SER A 230 -5.65 38.10 10.27
C SER A 230 -4.27 38.48 9.74
N LEU A 231 -3.74 37.67 8.81
CA LEU A 231 -2.47 37.97 8.14
C LEU A 231 -2.58 39.20 7.24
N THR A 232 -3.67 39.36 6.50
CA THR A 232 -3.87 40.52 5.63
C THR A 232 -3.88 41.83 6.43
N VAL A 233 -4.57 41.84 7.57
CA VAL A 233 -4.58 43.02 8.47
C VAL A 233 -3.17 43.29 9.02
N LEU A 234 -2.48 42.24 9.50
CA LEU A 234 -1.13 42.37 10.05
C LEU A 234 -0.14 42.89 9.00
N ASN A 235 -0.25 42.40 7.77
CA ASN A 235 0.57 42.82 6.63
C ASN A 235 0.30 44.27 6.22
N ALA A 236 -0.97 44.69 6.24
CA ALA A 236 -1.33 46.07 5.99
C ALA A 236 -0.75 47.03 7.04
N LEU A 237 -0.77 46.60 8.33
CA LEU A 237 -0.17 47.39 9.42
C LEU A 237 1.36 47.51 9.26
N LEU A 238 2.04 46.47 8.78
CA LEU A 238 3.49 46.57 8.48
C LEU A 238 3.75 47.62 7.39
N LEU A 239 3.03 47.56 6.27
CA LEU A 239 3.27 48.48 5.15
C LEU A 239 2.94 49.92 5.52
N VAL A 240 1.77 50.16 6.13
CA VAL A 240 1.36 51.51 6.57
C VAL A 240 2.30 52.04 7.66
N GLY A 241 2.68 51.20 8.62
CA GLY A 241 3.62 51.59 9.69
C GLY A 241 4.99 51.93 9.17
N THR A 242 5.55 51.12 8.25
CA THR A 242 6.85 51.40 7.60
C THR A 242 6.77 52.69 6.79
N GLY A 243 5.71 52.93 6.03
CA GLY A 243 5.51 54.16 5.27
C GLY A 243 5.38 55.39 6.17
N ALA A 244 4.56 55.33 7.23
CA ALA A 244 4.35 56.43 8.16
C ALA A 244 5.65 56.83 8.88
N ILE A 245 6.42 55.85 9.42
CA ILE A 245 7.68 56.11 10.07
C ILE A 245 8.72 56.63 9.05
N GLY A 246 8.79 56.02 7.84
CA GLY A 246 9.71 56.44 6.78
C GLY A 246 9.47 57.91 6.36
N ILE A 247 8.21 58.29 6.12
CA ILE A 247 7.87 59.69 5.76
C ILE A 247 8.16 60.64 6.91
N THR A 248 7.89 60.26 8.15
CA THR A 248 8.17 61.09 9.33
C THR A 248 9.69 61.32 9.52
N LEU A 249 10.52 60.29 9.38
CA LEU A 249 11.95 60.39 9.48
C LEU A 249 12.54 61.20 8.31
N TRP A 250 12.03 61.04 7.12
CA TRP A 250 12.41 61.85 5.96
C TRP A 250 12.06 63.32 6.17
N ALA A 251 10.87 63.65 6.63
CA ALA A 251 10.45 65.04 6.92
C ALA A 251 11.32 65.66 8.03
N GLN A 252 11.86 64.88 8.96
CA GLN A 252 12.82 65.30 9.98
C GLN A 252 14.25 65.41 9.48
N GLY A 253 14.53 65.00 8.23
CA GLY A 253 15.87 65.00 7.64
C GLY A 253 16.80 63.91 8.21
N SER A 254 16.25 62.93 8.93
CA SER A 254 16.99 61.82 9.51
C SER A 254 17.41 60.77 8.50
N ILE A 255 16.61 60.59 7.44
CA ILE A 255 16.81 59.68 6.32
C ILE A 255 16.57 60.37 4.98
N ASP A 256 17.14 59.85 3.90
CA ASP A 256 16.90 60.32 2.54
C ASP A 256 15.72 59.58 1.86
N ALA A 257 15.22 60.13 0.72
CA ALA A 257 14.12 59.47 0.00
C ALA A 257 14.52 58.11 -0.57
N GLY A 258 15.79 57.88 -0.88
CA GLY A 258 16.31 56.56 -1.31
C GLY A 258 16.22 55.51 -0.23
N GLN A 259 16.41 55.90 1.04
CA GLN A 259 16.23 54.98 2.18
C GLN A 259 14.76 54.64 2.39
N VAL A 260 13.83 55.57 2.23
CA VAL A 260 12.38 55.29 2.24
C VAL A 260 12.00 54.34 1.09
N ALA A 261 12.51 54.66 -0.11
CA ALA A 261 12.31 53.83 -1.31
C ALA A 261 12.96 52.45 -1.24
N THR A 262 13.90 52.21 -0.31
CA THR A 262 14.41 50.86 0.02
C THR A 262 13.53 50.16 1.05
N ALA A 263 13.09 50.86 2.10
CA ALA A 263 12.36 50.28 3.22
C ALA A 263 10.95 49.74 2.81
N LEU A 264 10.22 50.43 1.96
CA LEU A 264 8.89 50.00 1.52
C LEU A 264 8.91 48.71 0.68
N PRO A 265 9.75 48.54 -0.35
CA PRO A 265 9.88 47.26 -1.05
C PRO A 265 10.40 46.13 -0.15
N LEU A 266 11.28 46.38 0.83
CA LEU A 266 11.69 45.38 1.82
C LEU A 266 10.49 44.91 2.67
N ALA A 267 9.65 45.83 3.14
CA ALA A 267 8.42 45.50 3.87
C ALA A 267 7.44 44.72 2.98
N TRP A 268 7.25 45.11 1.72
CA TRP A 268 6.41 44.39 0.76
C TRP A 268 6.89 42.98 0.47
N GLN A 269 8.17 42.78 0.28
CA GLN A 269 8.74 41.43 0.10
C GLN A 269 8.63 40.58 1.37
N THR A 270 8.72 41.20 2.57
CA THR A 270 8.48 40.51 3.84
C THR A 270 7.03 40.00 3.92
N VAL A 271 6.05 40.82 3.48
CA VAL A 271 4.64 40.44 3.37
C VAL A 271 4.45 39.25 2.41
N ASN A 272 5.07 39.30 1.24
CA ASN A 272 4.99 38.23 0.25
C ASN A 272 5.62 36.94 0.76
N ALA A 273 6.78 37.03 1.42
CA ALA A 273 7.44 35.88 2.06
C ALA A 273 6.55 35.26 3.14
N ALA A 274 5.90 36.06 3.98
CA ALA A 274 5.01 35.58 5.02
C ALA A 274 3.76 34.87 4.46
N GLY A 275 3.18 35.39 3.39
CA GLY A 275 2.05 34.77 2.70
C GLY A 275 2.43 33.37 2.16
N TRP A 276 3.58 33.29 1.48
CA TRP A 276 4.10 32.01 0.98
C TRP A 276 4.40 31.02 2.12
N VAL A 277 5.04 31.48 3.19
CA VAL A 277 5.38 30.63 4.34
C VAL A 277 4.13 30.09 5.03
N SER A 278 3.08 30.89 5.16
CA SER A 278 1.81 30.45 5.75
C SER A 278 1.18 29.29 4.95
N TRP A 279 1.23 29.37 3.63
CA TRP A 279 0.83 28.30 2.75
C TRP A 279 1.70 27.05 2.92
N GLU A 280 3.03 27.24 2.94
CA GLU A 280 4.00 26.17 3.09
C GLU A 280 3.86 25.45 4.43
N VAL A 281 3.65 26.17 5.53
CA VAL A 281 3.42 25.60 6.86
C VAL A 281 2.16 24.70 6.85
N THR A 282 1.07 25.15 6.24
CA THR A 282 -0.15 24.32 6.12
C THR A 282 0.14 23.04 5.33
N SER A 283 0.81 23.17 4.19
CA SER A 283 1.20 22.02 3.34
C SER A 283 2.14 21.05 4.07
N ILE A 284 3.08 21.55 4.86
CA ILE A 284 4.00 20.72 5.66
C ILE A 284 3.19 19.86 6.65
N PHE A 285 2.22 20.45 7.37
CA PHE A 285 1.41 19.68 8.32
C PHE A 285 0.50 18.66 7.66
N GLU A 286 -0.11 18.98 6.52
CA GLU A 286 -0.90 18.01 5.72
C GLU A 286 -0.02 16.83 5.27
N ASN A 287 1.16 17.12 4.76
CA ASN A 287 2.11 16.09 4.33
C ASN A 287 2.62 15.24 5.52
N ILE A 288 2.90 15.85 6.68
CA ILE A 288 3.26 15.11 7.89
C ILE A 288 2.13 14.18 8.33
N GLY A 289 0.87 14.63 8.27
CA GLY A 289 -0.30 13.78 8.54
C GLY A 289 -0.35 12.55 7.62
N THR A 290 -0.17 12.75 6.32
CA THR A 290 -0.10 11.67 5.32
C THR A 290 1.08 10.71 5.58
N VAL A 291 2.24 11.24 5.97
CA VAL A 291 3.40 10.42 6.34
C VAL A 291 3.10 9.59 7.59
N GLN A 292 2.51 10.18 8.63
CA GLN A 292 2.15 9.47 9.87
C GLN A 292 1.16 8.33 9.60
N GLU A 293 0.13 8.57 8.79
CA GLU A 293 -0.83 7.54 8.37
C GLU A 293 -0.14 6.41 7.58
N GLY A 294 0.71 6.77 6.62
CA GLY A 294 1.45 5.80 5.82
C GLY A 294 2.42 4.97 6.66
N MET A 295 3.11 5.58 7.61
CA MET A 295 4.06 4.89 8.49
C MET A 295 3.39 3.86 9.40
N GLN A 296 2.11 4.02 9.77
CA GLN A 296 1.35 2.99 10.51
C GLN A 296 1.28 1.66 9.76
N SER A 297 1.33 1.68 8.42
CA SER A 297 1.36 0.47 7.58
C SER A 297 2.76 0.11 7.13
N ILE A 298 3.62 1.08 6.82
CA ILE A 298 4.94 0.84 6.24
C ILE A 298 5.99 0.53 7.31
N ALA A 299 5.91 1.15 8.51
CA ALA A 299 6.92 0.98 9.56
C ALA A 299 6.63 -0.21 10.49
N VAL A 300 5.74 -1.12 10.10
CA VAL A 300 5.50 -2.35 10.86
C VAL A 300 6.75 -3.22 10.77
N PRO A 301 7.33 -3.65 11.91
CA PRO A 301 8.46 -4.58 11.91
C PRO A 301 8.12 -5.86 11.14
N HIS A 302 9.08 -6.43 10.43
CA HIS A 302 8.89 -7.72 9.81
C HIS A 302 8.66 -8.79 10.88
N SER A 303 7.57 -9.52 10.77
CA SER A 303 7.30 -10.73 11.56
C SER A 303 7.36 -11.94 10.63
N GLY A 304 7.78 -13.08 11.17
CA GLY A 304 7.94 -14.31 10.38
C GLY A 304 9.05 -14.23 9.33
N VAL A 305 10.13 -13.48 9.59
CA VAL A 305 11.34 -13.49 8.75
C VAL A 305 12.17 -14.75 9.02
N ASP A 306 13.05 -15.06 8.09
CA ASP A 306 14.01 -16.16 8.29
C ASP A 306 14.89 -15.87 9.51
N ARG A 307 15.06 -16.87 10.35
CA ARG A 307 15.91 -16.77 11.55
C ARG A 307 17.36 -16.54 11.14
N PRO A 308 18.15 -15.80 11.94
CA PRO A 308 19.58 -15.67 11.68
C PRO A 308 20.23 -17.05 11.57
N GLY A 309 20.95 -17.31 10.48
CA GLY A 309 21.57 -18.60 10.21
C GLY A 309 20.66 -19.65 9.56
N ALA A 310 19.45 -19.30 9.13
CA ALA A 310 18.58 -20.17 8.36
C ALA A 310 19.31 -20.69 7.10
N ARG A 311 19.20 -22.00 6.84
CA ARG A 311 19.82 -22.66 5.70
C ARG A 311 18.77 -23.02 4.65
N PRO A 312 19.14 -23.18 3.38
CA PRO A 312 18.22 -23.74 2.40
C PRO A 312 17.75 -25.15 2.79
N LEU A 313 16.45 -25.42 2.65
CA LEU A 313 15.87 -26.75 2.84
C LEU A 313 16.39 -27.69 1.76
N ALA A 314 16.90 -28.84 2.15
CA ALA A 314 17.31 -29.93 1.25
C ALA A 314 16.32 -31.08 1.38
N VAL A 315 15.42 -31.24 0.43
CA VAL A 315 14.45 -32.34 0.42
C VAL A 315 15.07 -33.54 -0.30
N SER A 316 15.18 -34.67 0.40
CA SER A 316 15.71 -35.93 -0.13
C SER A 316 14.63 -36.98 -0.34
N ARG A 317 13.69 -37.11 0.59
CA ARG A 317 12.60 -38.10 0.59
C ARG A 317 11.23 -37.45 0.68
N GLY A 318 11.15 -36.28 1.33
CA GLY A 318 9.92 -35.53 1.51
C GLY A 318 9.03 -36.06 2.64
N GLU A 319 9.61 -36.66 3.68
CA GLU A 319 8.90 -37.04 4.90
C GLU A 319 8.56 -35.79 5.71
N ILE A 320 7.30 -35.71 6.21
CA ILE A 320 6.81 -34.54 6.96
C ILE A 320 6.34 -35.00 8.33
N GLU A 321 6.82 -34.31 9.38
CA GLU A 321 6.42 -34.60 10.75
C GLU A 321 5.91 -33.33 11.44
N PHE A 322 4.76 -33.44 12.08
CA PHE A 322 4.17 -32.45 12.98
C PHE A 322 4.29 -33.02 14.39
N GLU A 323 4.97 -32.30 15.28
CA GLU A 323 5.24 -32.75 16.64
C GLU A 323 4.66 -31.74 17.65
N ASP A 324 3.72 -32.18 18.47
CA ASP A 324 3.04 -31.43 19.54
C ASP A 324 2.58 -30.03 19.10
N LEU A 325 2.10 -29.94 17.87
CA LEU A 325 1.80 -28.70 17.19
C LEU A 325 0.57 -28.03 17.80
N THR A 326 0.72 -26.78 18.26
CA THR A 326 -0.38 -25.94 18.73
C THR A 326 -0.35 -24.57 18.05
N PHE A 327 -1.53 -24.08 17.65
CA PHE A 327 -1.67 -22.79 16.99
C PHE A 327 -3.07 -22.19 17.17
N ALA A 328 -3.13 -20.87 17.43
CA ALA A 328 -4.34 -20.05 17.42
C ALA A 328 -4.19 -18.85 16.49
N TYR A 329 -5.31 -18.39 15.89
CA TYR A 329 -5.36 -17.11 15.18
C TYR A 329 -5.64 -15.99 16.18
N GLY A 330 -4.76 -14.99 16.25
CA GLY A 330 -4.97 -13.80 17.07
C GLY A 330 -4.05 -13.71 18.29
N ARG A 331 -4.54 -13.10 19.39
CA ARG A 331 -3.78 -12.96 20.62
C ARG A 331 -3.88 -14.23 21.48
N SER A 332 -2.95 -14.39 22.41
CA SER A 332 -2.76 -15.54 23.31
C SER A 332 -3.99 -16.05 24.08
N ASP A 333 -5.11 -15.34 24.06
CA ASP A 333 -6.37 -15.75 24.73
C ASP A 333 -7.39 -16.39 23.78
N SER A 334 -7.06 -16.59 22.50
CA SER A 334 -7.95 -17.24 21.53
C SER A 334 -7.88 -18.77 21.70
N ALA A 335 -9.01 -19.45 21.58
CA ALA A 335 -9.01 -20.92 21.56
C ALA A 335 -8.13 -21.44 20.41
N PRO A 336 -7.28 -22.46 20.67
CA PRO A 336 -6.42 -23.03 19.66
C PRO A 336 -7.24 -23.65 18.53
N VAL A 337 -6.80 -23.41 17.29
CA VAL A 337 -7.38 -24.02 16.09
C VAL A 337 -6.72 -25.37 15.76
N VAL A 338 -5.48 -25.52 16.17
CA VAL A 338 -4.72 -26.78 16.18
C VAL A 338 -4.18 -26.96 17.59
N GLU A 339 -4.36 -28.12 18.19
CA GLU A 339 -4.02 -28.37 19.59
C GLU A 339 -3.32 -29.72 19.77
N ASN A 340 -2.05 -29.68 20.22
CA ASN A 340 -1.20 -30.84 20.47
C ASN A 340 -1.24 -31.89 19.34
N LEU A 341 -1.20 -31.42 18.09
CA LEU A 341 -1.34 -32.27 16.92
C LEU A 341 -0.01 -32.98 16.64
N ASN A 342 -0.07 -34.31 16.58
CA ASN A 342 1.03 -35.18 16.17
C ASN A 342 0.60 -35.92 14.90
N LEU A 343 1.40 -35.80 13.82
CA LEU A 343 1.11 -36.43 12.54
C LEU A 343 2.41 -36.63 11.76
N THR A 344 2.67 -37.86 11.31
CA THR A 344 3.76 -38.20 10.42
C THR A 344 3.22 -38.58 9.05
N ILE A 345 3.74 -37.95 7.99
CA ILE A 345 3.44 -38.29 6.59
C ILE A 345 4.71 -38.82 5.97
N ARG A 346 4.69 -40.11 5.60
CA ARG A 346 5.87 -40.80 5.10
C ARG A 346 6.28 -40.30 3.71
N ALA A 347 7.54 -40.49 3.39
CA ALA A 347 8.07 -40.16 2.06
C ALA A 347 7.27 -40.87 0.94
N GLY A 348 6.76 -40.09 -0.02
CA GLY A 348 5.98 -40.58 -1.14
C GLY A 348 4.55 -41.02 -0.79
N GLU A 349 4.10 -40.84 0.47
CA GLU A 349 2.74 -41.15 0.91
C GLU A 349 1.75 -40.11 0.43
N ARG A 350 0.56 -40.56 0.03
CA ARG A 350 -0.58 -39.69 -0.32
C ARG A 350 -1.59 -39.69 0.82
N VAL A 351 -1.64 -38.58 1.56
CA VAL A 351 -2.51 -38.42 2.73
C VAL A 351 -3.67 -37.47 2.42
N GLY A 352 -4.89 -37.94 2.69
CA GLY A 352 -6.09 -37.13 2.62
C GLY A 352 -6.46 -36.54 3.99
N LEU A 353 -6.52 -35.21 4.11
CA LEU A 353 -7.04 -34.53 5.30
C LEU A 353 -8.57 -34.38 5.17
N VAL A 354 -9.31 -34.99 6.07
CA VAL A 354 -10.78 -35.00 6.11
C VAL A 354 -11.25 -34.35 7.41
N GLY A 355 -12.40 -33.72 7.41
CA GLY A 355 -13.01 -33.10 8.60
C GLY A 355 -13.99 -32.00 8.25
N ARG A 356 -14.79 -31.57 9.22
CA ARG A 356 -15.74 -30.48 9.06
C ARG A 356 -15.06 -29.16 8.69
N SER A 357 -15.85 -28.20 8.18
CA SER A 357 -15.35 -26.82 8.03
C SER A 357 -14.93 -26.30 9.41
N GLY A 358 -13.76 -25.65 9.48
CA GLY A 358 -13.19 -25.18 10.75
C GLY A 358 -12.37 -26.20 11.55
N ALA A 359 -12.25 -27.48 11.09
CA ALA A 359 -11.48 -28.51 11.79
C ALA A 359 -9.94 -28.30 11.82
N GLY A 360 -9.40 -27.25 11.15
CA GLY A 360 -7.97 -26.95 11.15
C GLY A 360 -7.18 -27.39 9.91
N LYS A 361 -7.82 -28.01 8.90
CA LYS A 361 -7.14 -28.58 7.69
C LYS A 361 -6.31 -27.54 6.94
N SER A 362 -6.92 -26.42 6.55
CA SER A 362 -6.20 -25.34 5.83
C SER A 362 -5.17 -24.63 6.72
N THR A 363 -5.43 -24.59 8.04
CA THR A 363 -4.47 -24.05 9.02
C THR A 363 -3.21 -24.90 9.05
N LEU A 364 -3.32 -26.23 9.05
CA LEU A 364 -2.19 -27.14 9.04
C LEU A 364 -1.30 -26.93 7.80
N VAL A 365 -1.94 -26.76 6.62
CA VAL A 365 -1.22 -26.44 5.38
C VAL A 365 -0.57 -25.06 5.43
N ASN A 366 -1.23 -24.05 5.99
CA ASN A 366 -0.66 -22.72 6.14
C ASN A 366 0.56 -22.71 7.07
N LEU A 367 0.54 -23.52 8.12
CA LEU A 367 1.69 -23.71 9.02
C LEU A 367 2.84 -24.44 8.33
N LEU A 368 2.56 -25.48 7.54
CA LEU A 368 3.56 -26.18 6.73
C LEU A 368 4.24 -25.23 5.72
N LEU A 369 3.49 -24.33 5.10
CA LEU A 369 4.02 -23.28 4.19
C LEU A 369 4.69 -22.13 4.94
N ARG A 370 4.69 -22.17 6.27
CA ARG A 370 5.18 -21.09 7.13
C ARG A 370 4.58 -19.73 6.73
N LEU A 371 3.25 -19.70 6.50
CA LEU A 371 2.46 -18.47 6.34
C LEU A 371 2.11 -17.89 7.71
N HIS A 372 2.11 -18.73 8.75
CA HIS A 372 2.00 -18.39 10.16
C HIS A 372 3.10 -19.13 10.94
N GLU A 373 3.56 -18.53 12.02
CA GLU A 373 4.50 -19.18 12.96
C GLU A 373 3.70 -20.00 13.98
N THR A 374 4.25 -21.14 14.41
CA THR A 374 3.66 -22.00 15.44
C THR A 374 3.79 -21.38 16.83
N GLU A 375 2.81 -21.58 17.71
CA GLU A 375 2.90 -21.15 19.11
C GLU A 375 3.75 -22.14 19.93
N SER A 376 3.55 -23.43 19.71
CA SER A 376 4.35 -24.50 20.29
C SER A 376 4.44 -25.69 19.34
N GLY A 377 5.36 -26.61 19.64
CA GLY A 377 5.67 -27.73 18.78
C GLY A 377 6.56 -27.34 17.60
N ARG A 378 6.78 -28.29 16.69
CA ARG A 378 7.59 -28.08 15.49
C ARG A 378 7.05 -28.86 14.29
N ILE A 379 7.46 -28.42 13.11
CA ILE A 379 7.20 -29.11 11.84
C ILE A 379 8.55 -29.40 11.21
N THR A 380 8.80 -30.66 10.82
CA THR A 380 10.04 -31.04 10.15
C THR A 380 9.76 -31.59 8.75
N ILE A 381 10.71 -31.40 7.84
CA ILE A 381 10.77 -32.06 6.52
C ILE A 381 12.10 -32.75 6.41
N ASP A 382 12.09 -34.07 6.24
CA ASP A 382 13.30 -34.93 6.29
C ASP A 382 14.17 -34.64 7.53
N GLY A 383 13.53 -34.48 8.71
CA GLY A 383 14.17 -34.15 9.98
C GLY A 383 14.69 -32.71 10.11
N GLN A 384 14.50 -31.86 9.10
CA GLN A 384 14.91 -30.46 9.15
C GLN A 384 13.73 -29.60 9.62
N ASP A 385 13.87 -28.89 10.75
CA ASP A 385 12.85 -27.99 11.28
C ASP A 385 12.64 -26.80 10.33
N ILE A 386 11.39 -26.63 9.85
CA ILE A 386 11.03 -25.57 8.90
C ILE A 386 11.21 -24.17 9.48
N ALA A 387 11.25 -24.00 10.80
CA ALA A 387 11.53 -22.72 11.44
C ALA A 387 12.98 -22.26 11.26
N HIS A 388 13.91 -23.19 10.96
CA HIS A 388 15.34 -22.94 10.80
C HIS A 388 15.82 -23.00 9.34
N VAL A 389 14.91 -23.16 8.38
CA VAL A 389 15.22 -23.08 6.95
C VAL A 389 14.71 -21.79 6.33
N THR A 390 15.23 -21.42 5.15
CA THR A 390 14.75 -20.23 4.44
C THR A 390 13.35 -20.49 3.85
N GLN A 391 12.44 -19.52 3.98
CA GLN A 391 11.07 -19.64 3.45
C GLN A 391 11.05 -19.83 1.94
N GLU A 392 12.01 -19.23 1.23
CA GLU A 392 12.14 -19.38 -0.22
C GLU A 392 12.40 -20.85 -0.60
N SER A 393 13.35 -21.52 0.05
CA SER A 393 13.65 -22.93 -0.21
C SER A 393 12.51 -23.85 0.23
N LEU A 394 11.88 -23.57 1.38
CA LEU A 394 10.71 -24.32 1.86
C LEU A 394 9.57 -24.25 0.83
N ARG A 395 9.21 -23.06 0.43
CA ARG A 395 8.12 -22.86 -0.55
C ARG A 395 8.50 -23.31 -1.96
N ALA A 396 9.78 -23.35 -2.32
CA ALA A 396 10.24 -23.95 -3.56
C ALA A 396 10.02 -25.47 -3.58
N ALA A 397 10.19 -26.14 -2.45
CA ALA A 397 10.03 -27.58 -2.29
C ALA A 397 8.56 -28.06 -2.23
N ILE A 398 7.58 -27.13 -2.08
CA ILE A 398 6.16 -27.48 -1.95
C ILE A 398 5.37 -26.88 -3.12
N GLY A 399 4.74 -27.72 -3.93
CA GLY A 399 3.75 -27.32 -4.96
C GLY A 399 2.36 -27.25 -4.32
N MET A 400 1.63 -26.13 -4.49
CA MET A 400 0.27 -26.02 -3.95
C MET A 400 -0.73 -25.63 -5.03
N VAL A 401 -1.81 -26.39 -5.11
CA VAL A 401 -3.01 -26.03 -5.86
C VAL A 401 -4.04 -25.55 -4.85
N THR A 402 -4.39 -24.27 -4.92
CA THR A 402 -5.35 -23.64 -3.99
C THR A 402 -6.77 -23.71 -4.51
N GLN A 403 -7.76 -23.73 -3.62
CA GLN A 403 -9.18 -23.63 -3.93
C GLN A 403 -9.48 -22.36 -4.74
N ASP A 404 -8.94 -21.24 -4.30
CA ASP A 404 -9.11 -19.93 -4.97
C ASP A 404 -7.91 -19.70 -5.91
N THR A 405 -8.14 -19.91 -7.21
CA THR A 405 -7.10 -19.82 -8.25
C THR A 405 -6.93 -18.38 -8.73
N SER A 406 -6.15 -17.59 -8.01
CA SER A 406 -5.79 -16.24 -8.44
C SER A 406 -4.66 -16.27 -9.48
N LEU A 407 -4.83 -15.48 -10.53
CA LEU A 407 -3.81 -15.24 -11.54
C LEU A 407 -3.29 -13.81 -11.44
N LEU A 408 -1.98 -13.68 -11.68
CA LEU A 408 -1.33 -12.37 -11.75
C LEU A 408 -1.78 -11.64 -13.02
N HIS A 409 -1.94 -10.32 -12.94
CA HIS A 409 -2.26 -9.48 -14.11
C HIS A 409 -1.06 -9.36 -15.06
N ARG A 410 -0.74 -10.48 -15.69
CA ARG A 410 0.41 -10.67 -16.60
C ARG A 410 -0.02 -11.59 -17.74
N SER A 411 0.90 -11.87 -18.68
CA SER A 411 0.64 -12.85 -19.74
C SER A 411 0.39 -14.25 -19.18
N ILE A 412 -0.33 -15.09 -19.94
CA ILE A 412 -0.54 -16.51 -19.60
C ILE A 412 0.81 -17.21 -19.40
N ALA A 413 1.77 -16.99 -20.32
CA ALA A 413 3.12 -17.56 -20.19
C ALA A 413 3.79 -17.15 -18.87
N SER A 414 3.70 -15.87 -18.48
CA SER A 414 4.26 -15.38 -17.21
C SER A 414 3.59 -15.99 -15.99
N ASN A 415 2.27 -16.24 -16.05
CA ASN A 415 1.54 -16.91 -14.98
C ASN A 415 1.99 -18.35 -14.79
N ILE A 416 2.19 -19.11 -15.87
CA ILE A 416 2.65 -20.50 -15.79
C ILE A 416 4.13 -20.54 -15.37
N ARG A 417 4.98 -19.72 -16.00
CA ARG A 417 6.43 -19.64 -15.71
C ARG A 417 6.73 -19.17 -14.28
N TYR A 418 5.75 -18.60 -13.56
CA TYR A 418 5.92 -18.20 -12.19
C TYR A 418 6.30 -19.36 -11.25
N GLY A 419 5.91 -20.60 -11.60
CA GLY A 419 6.32 -21.82 -10.87
C GLY A 419 7.81 -22.16 -11.04
N LYS A 420 8.41 -21.84 -12.19
CA LYS A 420 9.82 -22.08 -12.52
C LYS A 420 10.31 -20.99 -13.47
N PRO A 421 10.85 -19.87 -12.95
CA PRO A 421 11.23 -18.71 -13.74
C PRO A 421 12.25 -19.00 -14.87
N SER A 422 13.09 -20.01 -14.70
CA SER A 422 14.10 -20.44 -15.69
C SER A 422 13.54 -21.32 -16.82
N ALA A 423 12.25 -21.67 -16.79
CA ALA A 423 11.64 -22.58 -17.76
C ALA A 423 11.61 -21.96 -19.17
N SER A 424 11.94 -22.80 -20.16
CA SER A 424 11.82 -22.49 -21.59
C SER A 424 10.34 -22.38 -22.03
N GLU A 425 10.09 -21.81 -23.20
CA GLU A 425 8.74 -21.76 -23.77
C GLU A 425 8.17 -23.17 -24.03
N ALA A 426 9.03 -24.10 -24.47
CA ALA A 426 8.64 -25.49 -24.70
C ALA A 426 8.15 -26.17 -23.39
N GLU A 427 8.86 -25.96 -22.26
CA GLU A 427 8.44 -26.47 -20.96
C GLU A 427 7.10 -25.85 -20.49
N VAL A 428 6.91 -24.54 -20.72
CA VAL A 428 5.64 -23.85 -20.42
C VAL A 428 4.49 -24.45 -21.23
N VAL A 429 4.67 -24.68 -22.54
CA VAL A 429 3.67 -25.30 -23.41
C VAL A 429 3.40 -26.75 -23.00
N ALA A 430 4.45 -27.52 -22.68
CA ALA A 430 4.30 -28.90 -22.20
C ALA A 430 3.50 -28.98 -20.90
N ALA A 431 3.78 -28.10 -19.92
CA ALA A 431 3.01 -28.01 -18.70
C ALA A 431 1.54 -27.61 -18.93
N ALA A 432 1.30 -26.67 -19.86
CA ALA A 432 -0.05 -26.27 -20.25
C ALA A 432 -0.83 -27.40 -20.92
N ARG A 433 -0.18 -28.22 -21.74
CA ARG A 433 -0.80 -29.42 -22.33
C ARG A 433 -1.20 -30.44 -21.28
N LYS A 434 -0.29 -30.75 -20.36
CA LYS A 434 -0.59 -31.64 -19.22
C LYS A 434 -1.75 -31.13 -18.37
N ALA A 435 -1.89 -29.82 -18.21
CA ALA A 435 -3.00 -29.20 -17.48
C ALA A 435 -4.29 -29.03 -18.33
N GLN A 436 -4.37 -29.59 -19.53
CA GLN A 436 -5.49 -29.43 -20.48
C GLN A 436 -5.81 -27.95 -20.77
N ALA A 437 -4.77 -27.10 -20.76
CA ALA A 437 -4.93 -25.66 -20.91
C ALA A 437 -4.51 -25.15 -22.31
N HIS A 438 -3.71 -25.92 -23.05
CA HIS A 438 -3.11 -25.49 -24.31
C HIS A 438 -4.13 -25.05 -25.35
N GLU A 439 -5.18 -25.84 -25.58
CA GLU A 439 -6.15 -25.60 -26.64
C GLU A 439 -6.89 -24.28 -26.47
N PHE A 440 -7.42 -24.01 -25.27
CA PHE A 440 -8.10 -22.74 -25.05
C PHE A 440 -7.11 -21.56 -25.04
N ILE A 441 -5.87 -21.75 -24.56
CA ILE A 441 -4.84 -20.69 -24.55
C ILE A 441 -4.52 -20.22 -25.96
N VAL A 442 -4.39 -21.13 -26.92
CA VAL A 442 -4.11 -20.79 -28.34
C VAL A 442 -5.22 -19.91 -28.93
N GLY A 443 -6.46 -20.13 -28.55
CA GLY A 443 -7.61 -19.33 -28.97
C GLY A 443 -7.76 -17.97 -28.27
N LEU A 444 -6.99 -17.68 -27.24
CA LEU A 444 -7.12 -16.42 -26.49
C LEU A 444 -6.61 -15.23 -27.30
N ARG A 445 -7.33 -14.12 -27.17
CA ARG A 445 -6.88 -12.80 -27.63
C ARG A 445 -7.34 -11.74 -26.63
N ASP A 446 -6.40 -10.95 -26.15
CA ASP A 446 -6.73 -9.86 -25.20
C ASP A 446 -7.17 -8.58 -25.95
N TRP A 447 -7.63 -7.61 -25.17
CA TRP A 447 -8.12 -6.32 -25.71
C TRP A 447 -7.03 -5.47 -26.41
N ASN A 448 -5.74 -5.75 -26.18
CA ASN A 448 -4.60 -5.13 -26.87
C ASN A 448 -4.18 -5.91 -28.14
N GLY A 449 -4.89 -6.98 -28.50
CA GLY A 449 -4.59 -7.81 -29.64
C GLY A 449 -3.47 -8.85 -29.43
N ARG A 450 -2.93 -8.98 -28.19
CA ARG A 450 -1.95 -10.02 -27.86
C ARG A 450 -2.66 -11.38 -27.86
N ALA A 451 -2.05 -12.38 -28.48
CA ALA A 451 -2.67 -13.69 -28.71
C ALA A 451 -1.99 -14.80 -27.91
N ALA A 452 -2.71 -15.89 -27.68
CA ALA A 452 -2.27 -17.14 -27.08
C ALA A 452 -1.53 -16.92 -25.74
N TYR A 453 -0.35 -17.46 -25.58
CA TYR A 453 0.47 -17.36 -24.36
C TYR A 453 0.92 -15.92 -24.03
N ALA A 454 0.93 -15.00 -25.00
CA ALA A 454 1.22 -13.59 -24.79
C ALA A 454 -0.02 -12.79 -24.31
N ALA A 455 -1.22 -13.34 -24.41
CA ALA A 455 -2.43 -12.70 -23.94
C ALA A 455 -2.35 -12.44 -22.41
N HIS A 456 -2.68 -11.22 -21.98
CA HIS A 456 -2.70 -10.85 -20.56
C HIS A 456 -4.02 -11.22 -19.93
N VAL A 457 -3.94 -11.71 -18.71
CA VAL A 457 -5.10 -11.96 -17.87
C VAL A 457 -5.44 -10.64 -17.16
N GLY A 458 -6.72 -10.27 -17.12
CA GLY A 458 -7.20 -9.12 -16.35
C GLY A 458 -7.03 -9.32 -14.85
N GLU A 459 -7.34 -8.30 -14.07
CA GLU A 459 -7.32 -8.39 -12.61
C GLU A 459 -8.14 -9.61 -12.17
N ARG A 460 -7.55 -10.49 -11.35
CA ARG A 460 -8.11 -11.80 -10.94
C ARG A 460 -8.47 -12.76 -12.08
N GLY A 461 -7.91 -12.57 -13.27
CA GLY A 461 -8.20 -13.42 -14.43
C GLY A 461 -9.66 -13.31 -14.93
N VAL A 462 -10.24 -12.13 -14.90
CA VAL A 462 -11.66 -11.87 -15.19
C VAL A 462 -12.09 -12.35 -16.60
N LYS A 463 -11.16 -12.43 -17.55
CA LYS A 463 -11.43 -12.90 -18.92
C LYS A 463 -11.41 -14.42 -19.10
N LEU A 464 -11.06 -15.16 -18.06
CA LEU A 464 -11.05 -16.62 -18.06
C LEU A 464 -12.19 -17.16 -17.22
N SER A 465 -12.78 -18.29 -17.63
CA SER A 465 -13.73 -19.03 -16.79
C SER A 465 -13.05 -19.57 -15.52
N GLY A 466 -13.81 -19.99 -14.51
CA GLY A 466 -13.28 -20.61 -13.30
C GLY A 466 -12.37 -21.79 -13.62
N GLY A 467 -12.85 -22.71 -14.47
CA GLY A 467 -12.09 -23.88 -14.89
C GLY A 467 -10.84 -23.53 -15.72
N GLN A 468 -10.89 -22.49 -16.57
CA GLN A 468 -9.71 -22.02 -17.30
C GLN A 468 -8.64 -21.45 -16.36
N ARG A 469 -9.05 -20.66 -15.35
CA ARG A 469 -8.11 -20.16 -14.32
C ARG A 469 -7.45 -21.31 -13.58
N GLN A 470 -8.23 -22.30 -13.18
CA GLN A 470 -7.76 -23.48 -12.46
C GLN A 470 -6.74 -24.27 -13.27
N ARG A 471 -6.99 -24.48 -14.57
CA ARG A 471 -6.04 -25.17 -15.47
C ARG A 471 -4.73 -24.39 -15.64
N VAL A 472 -4.76 -23.07 -15.72
CA VAL A 472 -3.52 -22.25 -15.76
C VAL A 472 -2.76 -22.34 -14.43
N ALA A 473 -3.46 -22.33 -13.30
CA ALA A 473 -2.84 -22.52 -11.98
C ALA A 473 -2.24 -23.94 -11.83
N LEU A 474 -2.93 -24.96 -12.33
CA LEU A 474 -2.42 -26.33 -12.36
C LEU A 474 -1.16 -26.45 -13.25
N ALA A 475 -1.15 -25.83 -14.43
CA ALA A 475 0.04 -25.78 -15.30
C ALA A 475 1.25 -25.16 -14.58
N ARG A 476 1.04 -24.15 -13.73
CA ARG A 476 2.07 -23.53 -12.87
C ARG A 476 2.66 -24.54 -11.90
N VAL A 477 1.83 -25.35 -11.25
CA VAL A 477 2.27 -26.37 -10.28
C VAL A 477 2.95 -27.54 -10.96
N ILE A 478 2.44 -28.00 -12.11
CA ILE A 478 3.08 -29.03 -12.95
C ILE A 478 4.48 -28.57 -13.39
N LEU A 479 4.61 -27.31 -13.85
CA LEU A 479 5.91 -26.76 -14.27
C LEU A 479 6.91 -26.64 -13.12
N LYS A 480 6.41 -26.35 -11.90
CA LYS A 480 7.23 -26.24 -10.70
C LYS A 480 7.87 -27.58 -10.31
N ASP A 481 7.13 -28.67 -10.48
CA ASP A 481 7.57 -30.05 -10.24
C ASP A 481 8.21 -30.29 -8.86
N ALA A 482 7.57 -29.76 -7.82
CA ALA A 482 8.06 -29.86 -6.45
C ALA A 482 7.91 -31.28 -5.87
N PRO A 483 8.81 -31.73 -4.96
CA PRO A 483 8.77 -33.07 -4.34
C PRO A 483 7.61 -33.27 -3.37
N ILE A 484 7.08 -32.20 -2.79
CA ILE A 484 5.90 -32.22 -1.91
C ILE A 484 4.75 -31.50 -2.63
N LEU A 485 3.57 -32.09 -2.64
CA LEU A 485 2.38 -31.55 -3.29
C LEU A 485 1.25 -31.37 -2.29
N VAL A 486 0.67 -30.17 -2.28
CA VAL A 486 -0.53 -29.85 -1.50
C VAL A 486 -1.69 -29.56 -2.46
N LEU A 487 -2.80 -30.26 -2.30
CA LEU A 487 -4.00 -30.11 -3.11
C LEU A 487 -5.16 -29.63 -2.22
N ASP A 488 -5.68 -28.44 -2.49
CA ASP A 488 -6.83 -27.89 -1.80
C ASP A 488 -7.96 -27.69 -2.81
N GLU A 489 -8.95 -28.61 -2.82
CA GLU A 489 -10.09 -28.61 -3.75
C GLU A 489 -9.74 -28.40 -5.25
N ALA A 490 -8.72 -29.08 -5.74
CA ALA A 490 -8.11 -28.84 -7.05
C ALA A 490 -9.04 -28.98 -8.26
N THR A 491 -10.31 -29.43 -8.11
CA THR A 491 -11.23 -29.71 -9.24
C THR A 491 -12.63 -29.12 -9.07
N SER A 492 -12.88 -28.23 -8.11
CA SER A 492 -14.23 -27.77 -7.73
C SER A 492 -14.97 -26.92 -8.78
N ALA A 493 -14.28 -26.36 -9.78
CA ALA A 493 -14.81 -25.40 -10.77
C ALA A 493 -14.77 -25.92 -12.22
N LEU A 494 -14.71 -27.24 -12.44
CA LEU A 494 -14.50 -27.85 -13.76
C LEU A 494 -15.77 -28.53 -14.29
N ASP A 495 -15.93 -28.53 -15.61
CA ASP A 495 -16.93 -29.32 -16.32
C ASP A 495 -16.56 -30.82 -16.26
N SER A 496 -17.58 -31.71 -16.21
CA SER A 496 -17.41 -33.14 -15.90
C SER A 496 -16.41 -33.89 -16.81
N GLU A 497 -16.36 -33.59 -18.11
CA GLU A 497 -15.41 -34.24 -19.05
C GLU A 497 -13.98 -33.76 -18.81
N VAL A 498 -13.78 -32.45 -18.60
CA VAL A 498 -12.48 -31.85 -18.31
C VAL A 498 -11.99 -32.25 -16.92
N GLU A 499 -12.91 -32.47 -15.99
CA GLU A 499 -12.59 -32.93 -14.64
C GLU A 499 -11.92 -34.31 -14.64
N LEU A 500 -12.44 -35.26 -15.39
CA LEU A 500 -11.87 -36.61 -15.49
C LEU A 500 -10.42 -36.55 -16.04
N ALA A 501 -10.20 -35.81 -17.13
CA ALA A 501 -8.86 -35.65 -17.71
C ALA A 501 -7.89 -34.97 -16.74
N ILE A 502 -8.34 -34.01 -15.93
CA ILE A 502 -7.51 -33.35 -14.93
C ILE A 502 -7.24 -34.24 -13.72
N GLN A 503 -8.21 -35.06 -13.30
CA GLN A 503 -8.02 -36.04 -12.23
C GLN A 503 -6.94 -37.06 -12.61
N GLU A 504 -6.90 -37.54 -13.85
CA GLU A 504 -5.85 -38.44 -14.35
C GLU A 504 -4.48 -37.74 -14.31
N GLN A 505 -4.39 -36.48 -14.78
CA GLN A 505 -3.14 -35.70 -14.74
C GLN A 505 -2.67 -35.38 -13.30
N LEU A 506 -3.62 -35.19 -12.37
CA LEU A 506 -3.27 -35.01 -10.96
C LEU A 506 -2.70 -36.31 -10.36
N LEU A 507 -3.25 -37.47 -10.73
CA LEU A 507 -2.70 -38.76 -10.30
C LEU A 507 -1.28 -38.97 -10.82
N ASP A 508 -1.03 -38.66 -12.07
CA ASP A 508 0.33 -38.70 -12.64
C ASP A 508 1.27 -37.72 -11.93
N LEU A 509 0.80 -36.52 -11.62
CA LEU A 509 1.59 -35.53 -10.87
C LEU A 509 1.94 -35.98 -9.45
N MET A 510 1.04 -36.75 -8.80
CA MET A 510 1.24 -37.30 -7.46
C MET A 510 2.26 -38.44 -7.40
N GLN A 511 2.56 -39.12 -8.53
CA GLN A 511 3.45 -40.26 -8.53
C GLN A 511 4.84 -39.90 -8.04
N GLY A 512 5.35 -40.67 -7.06
CA GLY A 512 6.67 -40.49 -6.47
C GLY A 512 6.84 -39.25 -5.58
N LYS A 513 5.74 -38.56 -5.25
CA LYS A 513 5.76 -37.36 -4.39
C LYS A 513 5.02 -37.60 -3.09
N THR A 514 5.40 -36.87 -2.05
CA THR A 514 4.60 -36.79 -0.82
C THR A 514 3.45 -35.84 -1.06
N VAL A 515 2.21 -36.31 -0.79
CA VAL A 515 1.00 -35.56 -1.13
C VAL A 515 0.12 -35.34 0.10
N ILE A 516 -0.31 -34.11 0.29
CA ILE A 516 -1.36 -33.73 1.25
C ILE A 516 -2.55 -33.23 0.44
N ALA A 517 -3.68 -33.93 0.50
CA ALA A 517 -4.92 -33.52 -0.16
C ALA A 517 -5.96 -33.10 0.88
N ILE A 518 -6.40 -31.84 0.86
CA ILE A 518 -7.61 -31.41 1.56
C ILE A 518 -8.79 -31.81 0.69
N ALA A 519 -9.47 -32.87 1.08
CA ALA A 519 -10.44 -33.50 0.22
C ALA A 519 -11.86 -33.09 0.61
N HIS A 520 -12.56 -32.47 -0.34
CA HIS A 520 -13.99 -32.20 -0.29
C HIS A 520 -14.78 -33.08 -1.26
N ARG A 521 -14.09 -33.85 -2.14
CA ARG A 521 -14.73 -34.78 -3.09
C ARG A 521 -14.38 -36.22 -2.77
N LEU A 522 -15.39 -37.06 -2.78
CA LEU A 522 -15.30 -38.50 -2.49
C LEU A 522 -14.34 -39.24 -3.42
N SER A 523 -14.28 -38.87 -4.72
CA SER A 523 -13.40 -39.47 -5.72
C SER A 523 -11.91 -39.23 -5.45
N THR A 524 -11.57 -38.11 -4.83
CA THR A 524 -10.18 -37.79 -4.45
C THR A 524 -9.79 -38.57 -3.18
N ILE A 525 -10.69 -38.63 -2.20
CA ILE A 525 -10.48 -39.33 -0.91
C ILE A 525 -10.19 -40.83 -1.13
N ALA A 526 -10.96 -41.47 -1.98
CA ALA A 526 -10.87 -42.93 -2.22
C ALA A 526 -9.52 -43.38 -2.85
N ARG A 527 -8.70 -42.43 -3.36
CA ARG A 527 -7.42 -42.71 -4.03
C ARG A 527 -6.20 -42.37 -3.18
N MET A 528 -6.41 -41.95 -1.93
CA MET A 528 -5.34 -41.68 -0.98
C MET A 528 -4.89 -42.97 -0.29
N ASP A 529 -3.59 -43.05 0.03
CA ASP A 529 -3.03 -44.22 0.71
C ASP A 529 -3.51 -44.28 2.17
N ARG A 530 -3.67 -43.11 2.81
CA ARG A 530 -4.17 -42.96 4.17
C ARG A 530 -5.02 -41.69 4.29
N LEU A 531 -6.02 -41.75 5.15
CA LEU A 531 -6.86 -40.61 5.51
C LEU A 531 -6.60 -40.25 6.97
N VAL A 532 -6.57 -38.97 7.24
CA VAL A 532 -6.44 -38.38 8.58
C VAL A 532 -7.67 -37.50 8.82
N VAL A 533 -8.46 -37.89 9.79
CA VAL A 533 -9.68 -37.18 10.17
C VAL A 533 -9.35 -36.17 11.27
N LEU A 534 -9.57 -34.91 10.99
CA LEU A 534 -9.41 -33.80 11.92
C LEU A 534 -10.78 -33.37 12.48
N ASP A 535 -10.84 -33.20 13.79
CA ASP A 535 -11.97 -32.57 14.48
C ASP A 535 -11.45 -31.68 15.61
N ALA A 536 -11.94 -30.45 15.69
CA ALA A 536 -11.52 -29.43 16.67
C ALA A 536 -9.99 -29.30 16.83
N GLY A 537 -9.24 -29.33 15.71
CA GLY A 537 -7.79 -29.13 15.69
C GLY A 537 -6.96 -30.35 16.12
N ARG A 538 -7.55 -31.53 16.29
CA ARG A 538 -6.88 -32.77 16.70
C ARG A 538 -7.12 -33.87 15.67
N VAL A 539 -6.19 -34.82 15.57
CA VAL A 539 -6.38 -36.06 14.82
C VAL A 539 -7.27 -36.99 15.65
N VAL A 540 -8.45 -37.37 15.12
CA VAL A 540 -9.42 -38.24 15.80
C VAL A 540 -9.46 -39.63 15.23
N GLU A 541 -9.19 -39.80 13.92
CA GLU A 541 -9.15 -41.09 13.25
C GLU A 541 -8.09 -41.06 12.15
N GLU A 542 -7.42 -42.18 11.92
CA GLU A 542 -6.53 -42.37 10.78
C GLU A 542 -6.63 -43.83 10.28
N GLY A 543 -6.51 -44.02 8.97
CA GLY A 543 -6.57 -45.32 8.33
C GLY A 543 -6.87 -45.23 6.84
N THR A 544 -7.01 -46.34 6.19
CA THR A 544 -7.46 -46.41 4.80
C THR A 544 -8.98 -46.12 4.72
N HIS A 545 -9.46 -45.79 3.53
CA HIS A 545 -10.88 -45.54 3.26
C HIS A 545 -11.77 -46.69 3.80
N ASP A 546 -11.44 -47.95 3.48
CA ASP A 546 -12.22 -49.13 3.86
C ASP A 546 -12.16 -49.41 5.37
N GLU A 547 -11.03 -49.13 6.02
CA GLU A 547 -10.88 -49.28 7.47
C GLU A 547 -11.76 -48.27 8.21
N LEU A 548 -11.71 -47.00 7.82
CA LEU A 548 -12.48 -45.93 8.46
C LEU A 548 -14.00 -46.11 8.27
N LEU A 549 -14.44 -46.61 7.11
CA LEU A 549 -15.86 -46.95 6.92
C LEU A 549 -16.32 -48.09 7.85
N ARG A 550 -15.46 -49.12 8.04
CA ARG A 550 -15.77 -50.24 8.95
C ARG A 550 -15.82 -49.82 10.42
N HIS A 551 -15.03 -48.84 10.81
CA HIS A 551 -15.01 -48.29 12.17
C HIS A 551 -16.28 -47.53 12.56
N ARG A 552 -17.11 -47.10 11.59
CA ARG A 552 -18.37 -46.35 11.81
C ARG A 552 -18.22 -45.11 12.68
N GLY A 553 -17.07 -44.42 12.58
CA GLY A 553 -16.69 -43.27 13.38
C GLY A 553 -17.08 -41.91 12.77
N HIS A 554 -16.21 -40.92 12.96
CA HIS A 554 -16.38 -39.57 12.40
C HIS A 554 -16.32 -39.56 10.87
N TYR A 555 -15.41 -40.37 10.29
CA TYR A 555 -15.27 -40.46 8.83
C TYR A 555 -16.54 -41.02 8.16
N GLU A 556 -17.09 -42.09 8.68
CA GLU A 556 -18.28 -42.73 8.13
C GLU A 556 -19.50 -41.78 8.16
N LYS A 557 -19.66 -41.01 9.24
CA LYS A 557 -20.73 -40.00 9.34
C LYS A 557 -20.54 -38.90 8.28
N LEU A 558 -19.31 -38.40 8.05
CA LEU A 558 -19.01 -37.41 7.01
C LEU A 558 -19.24 -37.99 5.62
N TRP A 559 -18.88 -39.24 5.38
CA TRP A 559 -19.05 -39.94 4.13
C TRP A 559 -20.53 -40.11 3.79
N ARG A 560 -21.36 -40.58 4.75
CA ARG A 560 -22.79 -40.71 4.55
C ARG A 560 -23.48 -39.40 4.22
N HIS A 561 -23.11 -38.31 4.89
CA HIS A 561 -23.68 -36.99 4.58
C HIS A 561 -23.34 -36.51 3.17
N GLN A 562 -22.19 -36.88 2.65
CA GLN A 562 -21.77 -36.49 1.29
C GLN A 562 -22.26 -37.46 0.21
N SER A 563 -22.33 -38.73 0.50
CA SER A 563 -22.85 -39.79 -0.41
C SER A 563 -24.36 -39.94 -0.35
N GLY A 564 -24.99 -39.63 0.76
CA GLY A 564 -26.42 -39.84 1.01
C GLY A 564 -27.37 -38.96 0.20
N GLY A 565 -26.86 -37.89 -0.45
CA GLY A 565 -27.68 -37.13 -1.41
C GLY A 565 -27.97 -37.87 -2.73
N PHE A 566 -27.27 -38.99 -3.02
CA PHE A 566 -27.43 -39.79 -4.22
C PHE A 566 -28.07 -41.19 -3.96
N ILE A 567 -28.07 -41.68 -2.72
CA ILE A 567 -28.52 -43.06 -2.39
C ILE A 567 -29.82 -43.06 -1.54
N ALA A 568 -30.19 -41.93 -0.92
CA ALA A 568 -31.39 -41.85 -0.08
C ALA A 568 -32.73 -41.98 -0.86
N ASN A 569 -32.73 -41.86 -2.18
CA ASN A 569 -33.95 -42.02 -3.00
C ASN A 569 -34.28 -43.45 -3.37
N GLU A 570 -33.40 -44.46 -3.14
CA GLU A 570 -33.72 -45.85 -3.49
C GLU A 570 -34.08 -46.74 -2.30
N LEU A 571 -33.77 -46.34 -1.06
CA LEU A 571 -34.07 -47.17 0.12
C LEU A 571 -35.28 -46.69 0.94
N ASP A 572 -35.69 -45.41 0.82
CA ASP A 572 -36.89 -44.92 1.54
C ASP A 572 -38.24 -45.23 0.83
N GLU A 573 -38.22 -45.53 -0.48
CA GLU A 573 -39.43 -45.93 -1.18
C GLU A 573 -39.85 -47.39 -0.90
N SER A 574 -38.99 -48.25 -0.33
CA SER A 574 -39.30 -49.63 0.00
C SER A 574 -39.92 -49.80 1.39
N ASP A 575 -39.64 -48.91 2.34
CA ASP A 575 -40.19 -49.00 3.71
C ASP A 575 -41.53 -48.25 3.89
N GLU A 576 -41.83 -47.22 3.09
CA GLU A 576 -43.14 -46.55 3.16
C GLU A 576 -44.28 -47.34 2.51
N ARG A 577 -44.02 -48.34 1.63
CA ARG A 577 -45.07 -49.21 1.03
C ARG A 577 -45.58 -50.30 1.96
N LEU A 578 -44.94 -50.52 3.10
CA LEU A 578 -45.36 -51.52 4.09
C LEU A 578 -46.16 -50.93 5.25
N ALA A 579 -46.30 -49.61 5.37
CA ALA A 579 -46.97 -48.96 6.50
C ALA A 579 -48.42 -48.50 6.22
N PHE A 580 -48.99 -48.64 5.01
CA PHE A 580 -50.34 -48.19 4.71
C PHE A 580 -51.26 -49.41 4.38
N ARG A 581 -51.75 -50.13 5.41
CA ARG A 581 -52.98 -50.91 5.35
C ARG A 581 -54.09 -50.11 6.02
N PRO A 582 -55.14 -49.70 5.28
CA PRO A 582 -56.31 -49.11 5.92
C PRO A 582 -57.06 -50.20 6.64
N ALA A 583 -57.34 -50.02 7.93
CA ALA A 583 -58.30 -50.77 8.66
C ALA A 583 -59.68 -50.37 8.17
N VAL A 584 -60.39 -51.34 7.51
CA VAL A 584 -61.83 -51.28 7.23
C VAL A 584 -62.54 -51.76 8.47
N GLY A 585 -63.42 -50.93 9.00
CA GLY A 585 -64.38 -51.20 10.04
C GLY A 585 -65.25 -49.99 10.25
#